data_35665b5c1d8b4c2e7c24c7ec5d2d84fe
#
_entry.id   35665b5c1d8b4c2e7c24c7ec5d2d84fe
#
_cell.length_a   1.000
_cell.length_b   1.000
_cell.length_c   1.000
_cell.angle_alpha   90.00
_cell.angle_beta   90.00
_cell.angle_gamma   90.00
#
_symmetry.space_group_name_H-M   'P 1'
#
loop_
_entity.id
_entity.type
_entity.pdbx_description
1 polymer ?
#
loop_
_entity_poly.entity_id
_entity_poly.type
_entity_poly.pdbx_seq_one_letter_code
_entity_poly.pdbx_strand_id
1 'polypeptide(L)'
;MEQHKMVIKQAELFVREQLGSDRSGHDWWHIDRVRKMALELAGLEGADPFVCELAALLHDVADEKLNESKEAGLEKVDSWLSMHLSGNPYEPVISHIRSIISTMSYNGGSNPPMTTLEGKVVQDADRLDAIGAIGIARAFAYGGSKGRSMHEPGKDFTGISYRSEENTTVHHFYEKLLKLKDLMNTEHARRLAQKRHQVMEQFLEQFYKEWEAVDGRNA
;
A
#
# COMPACT_ATOMS: atom_id res chain seq x y z
N MET A 1 24.34 -13.44 5.09
CA MET A 1 23.67 -13.57 3.77
C MET A 1 22.78 -14.80 3.68
N GLU A 2 23.24 -16.00 3.96
CA GLU A 2 22.41 -17.23 3.86
C GLU A 2 21.22 -17.21 4.84
N GLN A 3 21.44 -16.78 6.08
CA GLN A 3 20.39 -16.65 7.09
C GLN A 3 19.30 -15.64 6.68
N HIS A 4 19.65 -14.48 6.10
CA HIS A 4 18.68 -13.52 5.61
C HIS A 4 17.79 -14.11 4.52
N LYS A 5 18.37 -14.84 3.54
CA LYS A 5 17.61 -15.52 2.49
C LYS A 5 16.64 -16.54 3.06
N MET A 6 17.05 -17.27 4.09
CA MET A 6 16.18 -18.24 4.74
C MET A 6 15.01 -17.55 5.46
N VAL A 7 15.26 -16.47 6.19
CA VAL A 7 14.22 -15.68 6.87
C VAL A 7 13.22 -15.11 5.86
N ILE A 8 13.70 -14.52 4.76
CA ILE A 8 12.84 -14.00 3.69
C ILE A 8 11.95 -15.10 3.11
N LYS A 9 12.52 -16.28 2.83
CA LYS A 9 11.73 -17.42 2.32
C LYS A 9 10.66 -17.89 3.32
N GLN A 10 10.96 -17.90 4.61
CA GLN A 10 9.98 -18.22 5.65
C GLN A 10 8.89 -17.15 5.75
N ALA A 11 9.25 -15.87 5.61
CA ALA A 11 8.28 -14.77 5.57
C ALA A 11 7.35 -14.89 4.36
N GLU A 12 7.86 -15.21 3.17
CA GLU A 12 7.02 -15.46 1.99
C GLU A 12 5.98 -16.56 2.22
N LEU A 13 6.40 -17.68 2.80
CA LEU A 13 5.51 -18.80 3.07
C LEU A 13 4.43 -18.40 4.08
N PHE A 14 4.82 -17.76 5.17
CA PHE A 14 3.92 -17.27 6.20
C PHE A 14 2.87 -16.29 5.63
N VAL A 15 3.32 -15.29 4.86
CA VAL A 15 2.42 -14.29 4.28
C VAL A 15 1.46 -14.90 3.27
N ARG A 16 1.92 -15.84 2.44
CA ARG A 16 1.04 -16.57 1.51
C ARG A 16 -0.05 -17.36 2.24
N GLU A 17 0.28 -17.96 3.37
CA GLU A 17 -0.70 -18.67 4.20
C GLU A 17 -1.72 -17.70 4.82
N GLN A 18 -1.27 -16.54 5.32
CA GLN A 18 -2.14 -15.55 5.94
C GLN A 18 -3.06 -14.83 4.94
N LEU A 19 -2.58 -14.53 3.73
CA LEU A 19 -3.26 -13.67 2.75
C LEU A 19 -3.81 -14.42 1.54
N GLY A 20 -3.61 -15.73 1.43
CA GLY A 20 -3.89 -16.51 0.22
C GLY A 20 -5.34 -16.57 -0.23
N SER A 21 -6.30 -16.19 0.62
CA SER A 21 -7.74 -16.19 0.32
C SER A 21 -8.34 -14.78 0.12
N ASP A 22 -7.57 -13.72 0.34
CA ASP A 22 -8.11 -12.37 0.21
C ASP A 22 -8.26 -11.94 -1.25
N ARG A 23 -9.48 -11.45 -1.59
CA ARG A 23 -9.83 -10.90 -2.90
C ARG A 23 -10.08 -9.39 -2.86
N SER A 24 -9.83 -8.75 -1.72
CA SER A 24 -10.07 -7.31 -1.52
C SER A 24 -8.93 -6.43 -2.01
N GLY A 25 -7.84 -7.03 -2.56
CA GLY A 25 -6.66 -6.31 -3.03
C GLY A 25 -5.50 -6.27 -2.02
N HIS A 26 -5.62 -6.96 -0.88
CA HIS A 26 -4.54 -7.27 0.08
C HIS A 26 -4.07 -8.72 -0.10
N ASP A 27 -4.00 -9.18 -1.35
CA ASP A 27 -3.56 -10.51 -1.71
C ASP A 27 -2.04 -10.63 -1.77
N TRP A 28 -1.55 -11.86 -1.91
CA TRP A 28 -0.12 -12.11 -2.11
C TRP A 28 0.50 -11.26 -3.24
N TRP A 29 -0.24 -10.98 -4.31
CA TRP A 29 0.30 -10.27 -5.46
C TRP A 29 0.53 -8.78 -5.16
N HIS A 30 -0.28 -8.19 -4.27
CA HIS A 30 0.02 -6.87 -3.71
C HIS A 30 1.35 -6.88 -2.96
N ILE A 31 1.51 -7.82 -2.02
CA ILE A 31 2.75 -7.95 -1.24
C ILE A 31 3.97 -8.14 -2.13
N ASP A 32 3.88 -9.01 -3.14
CA ASP A 32 4.98 -9.26 -4.08
C ASP A 32 5.37 -8.01 -4.88
N ARG A 33 4.38 -7.20 -5.31
CA ARG A 33 4.65 -5.93 -6.00
C ARG A 33 5.26 -4.88 -5.07
N VAL A 34 4.76 -4.74 -3.85
CA VAL A 34 5.31 -3.83 -2.84
C VAL A 34 6.74 -4.24 -2.48
N ARG A 35 6.99 -5.53 -2.24
CA ARG A 35 8.33 -6.08 -1.99
C ARG A 35 9.31 -5.75 -3.11
N LYS A 36 8.95 -6.00 -4.37
CA LYS A 36 9.79 -5.71 -5.53
C LYS A 36 10.12 -4.21 -5.63
N MET A 37 9.12 -3.36 -5.43
CA MET A 37 9.29 -1.91 -5.44
C MET A 37 10.16 -1.44 -4.25
N ALA A 38 9.98 -2.01 -3.06
CA ALA A 38 10.79 -1.68 -1.89
C ALA A 38 12.27 -2.04 -2.10
N LEU A 39 12.56 -3.19 -2.72
CA LEU A 39 13.93 -3.58 -3.05
C LEU A 39 14.55 -2.65 -4.12
N GLU A 40 13.80 -2.27 -5.15
CA GLU A 40 14.26 -1.32 -6.16
C GLU A 40 14.58 0.04 -5.53
N LEU A 41 13.67 0.59 -4.75
CA LEU A 41 13.87 1.86 -4.06
C LEU A 41 15.01 1.78 -3.03
N ALA A 42 15.13 0.67 -2.28
CA ALA A 42 16.22 0.49 -1.32
C ALA A 42 17.59 0.56 -2.01
N GLY A 43 17.74 -0.07 -3.18
CA GLY A 43 18.97 0.02 -3.97
C GLY A 43 19.28 1.42 -4.47
N LEU A 44 18.26 2.19 -4.86
CA LEU A 44 18.41 3.54 -5.39
C LEU A 44 18.65 4.60 -4.29
N GLU A 45 18.10 4.40 -3.11
CA GLU A 45 18.18 5.35 -1.99
C GLU A 45 19.27 4.98 -0.96
N GLY A 46 19.86 3.77 -1.07
CA GLY A 46 20.90 3.29 -0.14
C GLY A 46 20.36 2.80 1.20
N ALA A 47 19.12 2.32 1.25
CA ALA A 47 18.52 1.72 2.43
C ALA A 47 18.92 0.24 2.59
N ASP A 48 18.78 -0.31 3.81
CA ASP A 48 19.04 -1.73 4.07
C ASP A 48 17.98 -2.61 3.34
N PRO A 49 18.39 -3.40 2.33
CA PRO A 49 17.46 -4.19 1.55
C PRO A 49 16.80 -5.30 2.36
N PHE A 50 17.46 -5.86 3.38
CA PHE A 50 16.87 -6.90 4.22
C PHE A 50 15.73 -6.36 5.09
N VAL A 51 15.94 -5.20 5.72
CA VAL A 51 14.90 -4.52 6.50
C VAL A 51 13.73 -4.12 5.61
N CYS A 52 14.01 -3.51 4.45
CA CYS A 52 12.97 -3.09 3.50
C CYS A 52 12.16 -4.28 2.98
N GLU A 53 12.82 -5.37 2.59
CA GLU A 53 12.18 -6.56 2.05
C GLU A 53 11.28 -7.25 3.10
N LEU A 54 11.80 -7.42 4.32
CA LEU A 54 11.07 -8.10 5.38
C LEU A 54 9.90 -7.25 5.89
N ALA A 55 10.08 -5.94 6.04
CA ALA A 55 8.98 -5.04 6.39
C ALA A 55 7.89 -5.01 5.29
N ALA A 56 8.29 -4.98 4.02
CA ALA A 56 7.35 -5.03 2.89
C ALA A 56 6.58 -6.35 2.82
N LEU A 57 7.20 -7.49 3.16
CA LEU A 57 6.50 -8.77 3.23
C LEU A 57 5.46 -8.80 4.36
N LEU A 58 5.78 -8.26 5.53
CA LEU A 58 4.97 -8.42 6.74
C LEU A 58 3.94 -7.31 6.97
N HIS A 59 3.96 -6.22 6.18
CA HIS A 59 3.21 -5.00 6.51
C HIS A 59 1.70 -5.20 6.61
N ASP A 60 1.11 -5.96 5.70
CA ASP A 60 -0.34 -6.20 5.67
C ASP A 60 -0.79 -7.32 6.62
N VAL A 61 0.15 -8.14 7.14
CA VAL A 61 -0.20 -9.15 8.17
C VAL A 61 -0.79 -8.48 9.42
N ALA A 62 -0.37 -7.24 9.71
CA ALA A 62 -0.87 -6.46 10.85
C ALA A 62 -2.11 -5.61 10.53
N ASP A 63 -2.68 -5.69 9.29
CA ASP A 63 -3.85 -4.89 8.93
C ASP A 63 -5.09 -5.32 9.75
N GLU A 64 -5.80 -4.34 10.32
CA GLU A 64 -7.01 -4.53 11.10
C GLU A 64 -8.15 -5.23 10.34
N LYS A 65 -8.13 -5.18 9.00
CA LYS A 65 -9.11 -5.88 8.16
C LYS A 65 -8.93 -7.41 8.16
N LEU A 66 -7.75 -7.86 8.54
CA LEU A 66 -7.35 -9.28 8.57
C LEU A 66 -7.23 -9.83 9.99
N ASN A 67 -7.39 -8.98 10.99
CA ASN A 67 -7.25 -9.32 12.40
C ASN A 67 -8.43 -8.74 13.21
N GLU A 68 -8.63 -9.25 14.42
CA GLU A 68 -9.65 -8.74 15.35
C GLU A 68 -9.36 -7.29 15.79
N SER A 69 -8.08 -6.91 15.82
CA SER A 69 -7.62 -5.55 16.09
C SER A 69 -6.23 -5.33 15.48
N LYS A 70 -5.81 -4.07 15.38
CA LYS A 70 -4.45 -3.70 14.96
C LYS A 70 -3.40 -4.28 15.92
N GLU A 71 -3.68 -4.28 17.22
CA GLU A 71 -2.79 -4.83 18.27
C GLU A 71 -2.58 -6.33 18.05
N ALA A 72 -3.65 -7.09 17.84
CA ALA A 72 -3.57 -8.54 17.56
C ALA A 72 -2.76 -8.84 16.29
N GLY A 73 -2.90 -8.00 15.24
CA GLY A 73 -2.09 -8.11 14.03
C GLY A 73 -0.61 -7.83 14.28
N LEU A 74 -0.29 -6.80 15.06
CA LEU A 74 1.09 -6.47 15.45
C LEU A 74 1.71 -7.57 16.33
N GLU A 75 0.98 -8.14 17.28
CA GLU A 75 1.44 -9.26 18.11
C GLU A 75 1.76 -10.50 17.24
N LYS A 76 0.99 -10.76 16.20
CA LYS A 76 1.26 -11.84 15.25
C LYS A 76 2.58 -11.63 14.51
N VAL A 77 2.84 -10.41 14.03
CA VAL A 77 4.11 -10.05 13.40
C VAL A 77 5.28 -10.16 14.37
N ASP A 78 5.12 -9.66 15.60
CA ASP A 78 6.14 -9.71 16.65
C ASP A 78 6.52 -11.14 17.02
N SER A 79 5.51 -12.00 17.18
CA SER A 79 5.71 -13.43 17.47
C SER A 79 6.49 -14.10 16.34
N TRP A 80 6.12 -13.79 15.09
CA TRP A 80 6.82 -14.33 13.93
C TRP A 80 8.27 -13.85 13.86
N LEU A 81 8.52 -12.54 14.04
CA LEU A 81 9.86 -11.95 14.03
C LEU A 81 10.74 -12.55 15.13
N SER A 82 10.23 -12.64 16.35
CA SER A 82 10.96 -13.19 17.51
C SER A 82 11.32 -14.67 17.31
N MET A 83 10.47 -15.43 16.63
CA MET A 83 10.71 -16.85 16.34
C MET A 83 11.83 -17.04 15.29
N HIS A 84 11.89 -16.18 14.27
CA HIS A 84 12.77 -16.36 13.11
C HIS A 84 14.04 -15.49 13.15
N LEU A 85 14.06 -14.46 13.98
CA LEU A 85 15.18 -13.54 14.20
C LEU A 85 15.59 -13.55 15.68
N SER A 86 15.95 -14.73 16.21
CA SER A 86 16.38 -14.85 17.61
C SER A 86 17.84 -14.48 17.79
N GLY A 87 18.14 -13.77 18.89
CA GLY A 87 19.49 -13.44 19.33
C GLY A 87 19.88 -11.97 19.18
N ASN A 88 20.92 -11.58 19.92
CA ASN A 88 21.34 -10.19 20.15
C ASN A 88 21.57 -9.32 18.87
N PRO A 89 22.09 -9.81 17.72
CA PRO A 89 22.28 -8.92 16.59
C PRO A 89 20.96 -8.51 15.90
N TYR A 90 19.84 -9.20 16.15
CA TYR A 90 18.58 -8.95 15.45
C TYR A 90 17.56 -8.10 16.23
N GLU A 91 17.75 -7.88 17.53
CA GLU A 91 16.84 -7.08 18.35
C GLU A 91 16.59 -5.67 17.79
N PRO A 92 17.61 -4.93 17.32
CA PRO A 92 17.40 -3.64 16.66
C PRO A 92 16.62 -3.76 15.36
N VAL A 93 16.81 -4.83 14.57
CA VAL A 93 16.09 -5.08 13.33
C VAL A 93 14.61 -5.37 13.59
N ILE A 94 14.30 -6.20 14.57
CA ILE A 94 12.93 -6.51 14.98
C ILE A 94 12.20 -5.23 15.40
N SER A 95 12.81 -4.46 16.30
CA SER A 95 12.28 -3.20 16.80
C SER A 95 12.04 -2.19 15.65
N HIS A 96 12.96 -2.14 14.69
CA HIS A 96 12.86 -1.27 13.53
C HIS A 96 11.70 -1.68 12.62
N ILE A 97 11.58 -2.96 12.25
CA ILE A 97 10.49 -3.48 11.40
C ILE A 97 9.13 -3.24 12.08
N ARG A 98 9.02 -3.51 13.39
CA ARG A 98 7.83 -3.20 14.18
C ARG A 98 7.43 -1.73 14.07
N SER A 99 8.38 -0.82 14.25
CA SER A 99 8.16 0.63 14.14
C SER A 99 7.65 1.01 12.75
N ILE A 100 8.22 0.45 11.69
CA ILE A 100 7.77 0.69 10.31
C ILE A 100 6.31 0.24 10.15
N ILE A 101 5.99 -1.01 10.46
CA ILE A 101 4.66 -1.61 10.24
C ILE A 101 3.58 -0.89 11.06
N SER A 102 3.88 -0.49 12.31
CA SER A 102 2.91 0.18 13.18
C SER A 102 2.49 1.57 12.69
N THR A 103 3.33 2.25 11.88
CA THR A 103 3.13 3.65 11.50
C THR A 103 2.93 3.89 10.00
N MET A 104 3.20 2.90 9.13
CA MET A 104 3.22 3.12 7.67
C MET A 104 1.86 3.33 7.02
N SER A 105 0.76 2.89 7.63
CA SER A 105 -0.59 2.98 7.06
C SER A 105 -0.98 4.44 6.75
N TYR A 106 -1.80 4.62 5.71
CA TYR A 106 -2.27 5.97 5.31
C TYR A 106 -3.13 6.65 6.38
N ASN A 107 -4.07 5.92 6.98
CA ASN A 107 -4.96 6.39 8.07
C ASN A 107 -5.47 7.85 7.90
N GLY A 108 -5.94 8.20 6.68
CA GLY A 108 -6.38 9.57 6.38
C GLY A 108 -5.27 10.64 6.46
N GLY A 109 -3.99 10.25 6.51
CA GLY A 109 -2.85 11.16 6.69
C GLY A 109 -2.53 11.49 8.15
N SER A 110 -3.19 10.83 9.12
CA SER A 110 -3.06 11.16 10.55
C SER A 110 -1.87 10.47 11.24
N ASN A 111 -1.19 9.54 10.59
CA ASN A 111 -0.02 8.87 11.16
C ASN A 111 1.20 9.80 11.17
N PRO A 112 2.09 9.67 12.17
CA PRO A 112 3.34 10.44 12.21
C PRO A 112 4.20 10.11 10.98
N PRO A 113 5.03 11.08 10.51
CA PRO A 113 5.94 10.86 9.40
C PRO A 113 6.93 9.73 9.68
N MET A 114 7.31 8.98 8.63
CA MET A 114 8.39 8.01 8.71
C MET A 114 9.72 8.68 9.02
N THR A 115 10.42 8.19 10.02
CA THR A 115 11.69 8.79 10.49
C THR A 115 12.92 8.11 9.90
N THR A 116 12.85 6.80 9.60
CA THR A 116 13.98 6.03 9.05
C THR A 116 13.91 5.94 7.54
N LEU A 117 15.06 5.71 6.89
CA LEU A 117 15.14 5.59 5.44
C LEU A 117 14.37 4.34 4.95
N GLU A 118 14.53 3.21 5.65
CA GLU A 118 13.84 1.97 5.33
C GLU A 118 12.32 2.13 5.46
N GLY A 119 11.86 2.80 6.53
CA GLY A 119 10.44 3.10 6.70
C GLY A 119 9.89 3.97 5.58
N LYS A 120 10.65 4.99 5.14
CA LYS A 120 10.29 5.85 3.99
C LYS A 120 10.19 5.02 2.71
N VAL A 121 11.15 4.16 2.44
CA VAL A 121 11.19 3.28 1.27
C VAL A 121 10.00 2.32 1.24
N VAL A 122 9.72 1.64 2.34
CA VAL A 122 8.61 0.67 2.40
C VAL A 122 7.26 1.36 2.28
N GLN A 123 7.06 2.49 2.95
CA GLN A 123 5.84 3.28 2.84
C GLN A 123 5.62 3.82 1.42
N ASP A 124 6.69 4.27 0.76
CA ASP A 124 6.63 4.74 -0.63
C ASP A 124 6.29 3.60 -1.58
N ALA A 125 6.86 2.41 -1.37
CA ALA A 125 6.57 1.23 -2.18
C ALA A 125 5.08 0.83 -2.10
N ASP A 126 4.49 0.82 -0.92
CA ASP A 126 3.06 0.56 -0.73
C ASP A 126 2.19 1.64 -1.39
N ARG A 127 2.51 2.92 -1.16
CA ARG A 127 1.79 4.04 -1.77
C ARG A 127 1.86 4.01 -3.29
N LEU A 128 3.00 3.63 -3.87
CA LEU A 128 3.16 3.46 -5.30
C LEU A 128 2.27 2.35 -5.86
N ASP A 129 2.06 1.24 -5.15
CA ASP A 129 1.14 0.17 -5.59
C ASP A 129 -0.34 0.62 -5.57
N ALA A 130 -0.67 1.64 -4.78
CA ALA A 130 -2.01 2.21 -4.72
C ALA A 130 -2.34 3.18 -5.86
N ILE A 131 -1.39 3.59 -6.71
CA ILE A 131 -1.58 4.58 -7.76
C ILE A 131 -1.17 4.07 -9.16
N GLY A 132 -1.56 4.80 -10.19
CA GLY A 132 -1.31 4.43 -11.58
C GLY A 132 -2.27 3.32 -12.06
N ALA A 133 -1.89 2.59 -13.10
CA ALA A 133 -2.74 1.58 -13.74
C ALA A 133 -3.17 0.46 -12.76
N ILE A 134 -2.24 -0.02 -11.92
CA ILE A 134 -2.55 -1.02 -10.89
C ILE A 134 -3.50 -0.41 -9.84
N GLY A 135 -3.25 0.82 -9.39
CA GLY A 135 -4.10 1.52 -8.43
C GLY A 135 -5.53 1.70 -8.94
N ILE A 136 -5.70 2.08 -10.22
CA ILE A 136 -7.02 2.15 -10.89
C ILE A 136 -7.73 0.79 -10.80
N ALA A 137 -7.08 -0.27 -11.27
CA ALA A 137 -7.66 -1.62 -11.28
C ALA A 137 -8.05 -2.09 -9.86
N ARG A 138 -7.18 -1.88 -8.87
CA ARG A 138 -7.43 -2.22 -7.47
C ARG A 138 -8.62 -1.42 -6.89
N ALA A 139 -8.72 -0.12 -7.18
CA ALA A 139 -9.81 0.71 -6.69
C ALA A 139 -11.17 0.20 -7.18
N PHE A 140 -11.29 -0.14 -8.47
CA PHE A 140 -12.55 -0.67 -9.03
C PHE A 140 -12.84 -2.10 -8.57
N ALA A 141 -11.83 -2.97 -8.44
CA ALA A 141 -11.99 -4.31 -7.89
C ALA A 141 -12.49 -4.27 -6.44
N TYR A 142 -11.88 -3.44 -5.60
CA TYR A 142 -12.30 -3.23 -4.22
C TYR A 142 -13.71 -2.63 -4.13
N GLY A 143 -13.98 -1.57 -4.89
CA GLY A 143 -15.30 -0.95 -4.96
C GLY A 143 -16.38 -1.97 -5.33
N GLY A 144 -16.14 -2.77 -6.37
CA GLY A 144 -17.05 -3.84 -6.79
C GLY A 144 -17.26 -4.91 -5.72
N SER A 145 -16.20 -5.34 -5.02
CA SER A 145 -16.30 -6.31 -3.91
C SER A 145 -17.12 -5.80 -2.73
N LYS A 146 -17.24 -4.48 -2.57
CA LYS A 146 -18.02 -3.82 -1.52
C LYS A 146 -19.38 -3.32 -2.01
N GLY A 147 -19.78 -3.61 -3.25
CA GLY A 147 -21.04 -3.16 -3.83
C GLY A 147 -21.12 -1.63 -4.03
N ARG A 148 -19.96 -0.94 -4.10
CA ARG A 148 -19.93 0.51 -4.33
C ARG A 148 -20.25 0.86 -5.77
N SER A 149 -21.00 1.95 -5.99
CA SER A 149 -21.15 2.55 -7.30
C SER A 149 -19.81 3.00 -7.86
N MET A 150 -19.60 2.86 -9.16
CA MET A 150 -18.40 3.41 -9.81
C MET A 150 -18.36 4.93 -9.70
N HIS A 151 -19.47 5.58 -10.05
CA HIS A 151 -19.63 7.03 -10.07
C HIS A 151 -21.11 7.38 -9.89
N GLU A 152 -21.39 8.53 -9.28
CA GLU A 152 -22.74 9.11 -9.13
C GLU A 152 -22.67 10.59 -9.51
N PRO A 153 -23.12 10.97 -10.73
CA PRO A 153 -23.11 12.37 -11.16
C PRO A 153 -23.92 13.28 -10.24
N GLY A 154 -23.36 14.44 -9.89
CA GLY A 154 -24.03 15.43 -9.07
C GLY A 154 -24.13 15.12 -7.57
N LYS A 155 -23.58 13.98 -7.13
CA LYS A 155 -23.53 13.67 -5.70
C LYS A 155 -22.56 14.62 -4.99
N ASP A 156 -23.06 15.26 -3.93
CA ASP A 156 -22.22 16.07 -3.05
C ASP A 156 -21.54 15.16 -2.01
N PHE A 157 -20.21 15.20 -1.99
CA PHE A 157 -19.39 14.46 -1.03
C PHE A 157 -18.93 15.32 0.14
N THR A 158 -19.42 16.57 0.26
CA THR A 158 -19.10 17.46 1.37
C THR A 158 -19.54 16.85 2.70
N GLY A 159 -18.59 16.73 3.64
CA GLY A 159 -18.86 16.17 4.97
C GLY A 159 -18.91 14.63 5.02
N ILE A 160 -18.77 13.93 3.90
CA ILE A 160 -18.62 12.48 3.90
C ILE A 160 -17.24 12.10 4.42
N SER A 161 -17.19 11.26 5.47
CA SER A 161 -15.93 10.85 6.08
C SER A 161 -15.12 9.91 5.18
N TYR A 162 -13.80 9.94 5.33
CA TYR A 162 -12.89 9.00 4.69
C TYR A 162 -13.33 7.53 4.95
N ARG A 163 -13.36 6.72 3.91
CA ARG A 163 -13.84 5.32 3.93
C ARG A 163 -15.33 5.12 4.21
N SER A 164 -16.16 6.16 4.11
CA SER A 164 -17.61 5.99 4.20
C SER A 164 -18.11 4.99 3.15
N GLU A 165 -19.15 4.22 3.49
CA GLU A 165 -19.84 3.33 2.54
C GLU A 165 -20.59 4.12 1.45
N GLU A 166 -20.90 5.39 1.70
CA GLU A 166 -21.53 6.29 0.74
C GLU A 166 -20.61 6.77 -0.37
N ASN A 167 -19.28 6.54 -0.24
CA ASN A 167 -18.30 6.94 -1.25
C ASN A 167 -18.41 6.08 -2.51
N THR A 168 -18.24 6.71 -3.68
CA THR A 168 -18.09 6.00 -4.95
C THR A 168 -16.61 5.65 -5.20
N THR A 169 -16.36 4.71 -6.14
CA THR A 169 -14.99 4.36 -6.52
C THR A 169 -14.26 5.55 -7.10
N VAL A 170 -14.91 6.37 -7.95
CA VAL A 170 -14.30 7.57 -8.54
C VAL A 170 -14.02 8.62 -7.46
N HIS A 171 -14.90 8.80 -6.45
CA HIS A 171 -14.61 9.71 -5.35
C HIS A 171 -13.34 9.32 -4.58
N HIS A 172 -13.05 8.02 -4.44
CA HIS A 172 -11.83 7.53 -3.79
C HIS A 172 -10.53 8.06 -4.45
N PHE A 173 -10.54 8.34 -5.73
CA PHE A 173 -9.40 9.00 -6.38
C PHE A 173 -9.13 10.38 -5.77
N TYR A 174 -10.16 11.17 -5.52
CA TYR A 174 -10.03 12.54 -4.99
C TYR A 174 -9.79 12.56 -3.49
N GLU A 175 -10.41 11.65 -2.74
CA GLU A 175 -10.20 11.59 -1.29
C GLU A 175 -8.80 11.09 -0.90
N LYS A 176 -8.19 10.19 -1.72
CA LYS A 176 -6.92 9.55 -1.39
C LYS A 176 -5.93 9.49 -2.56
N LEU A 177 -6.25 8.80 -3.65
CA LEU A 177 -5.24 8.32 -4.60
C LEU A 177 -4.46 9.46 -5.26
N LEU A 178 -5.14 10.53 -5.69
CA LEU A 178 -4.51 11.70 -6.31
C LEU A 178 -3.62 12.50 -5.34
N LYS A 179 -3.84 12.36 -4.03
CA LYS A 179 -3.03 13.04 -3.01
C LYS A 179 -1.73 12.31 -2.70
N LEU A 180 -1.64 11.00 -3.01
CA LEU A 180 -0.50 10.17 -2.61
C LEU A 180 0.82 10.61 -3.24
N LYS A 181 0.83 11.20 -4.43
CA LYS A 181 2.06 11.70 -5.07
C LYS A 181 2.80 12.71 -4.21
N ASP A 182 2.05 13.57 -3.49
CA ASP A 182 2.61 14.65 -2.68
C ASP A 182 3.08 14.15 -1.30
N LEU A 183 2.77 12.90 -0.98
CA LEU A 183 3.13 12.25 0.28
C LEU A 183 4.32 11.29 0.15
N MET A 184 4.95 11.22 -1.02
CA MET A 184 6.15 10.39 -1.19
C MET A 184 7.34 10.96 -0.43
N ASN A 185 8.06 10.09 0.24
CA ASN A 185 9.17 10.46 1.11
C ASN A 185 10.49 10.60 0.34
N THR A 186 10.76 9.68 -0.59
CA THR A 186 12.04 9.57 -1.30
C THR A 186 12.00 10.20 -2.68
N GLU A 187 13.16 10.59 -3.21
CA GLU A 187 13.26 11.28 -4.49
C GLU A 187 12.86 10.38 -5.67
N HIS A 188 13.28 9.11 -5.66
CA HIS A 188 12.94 8.17 -6.72
C HIS A 188 11.45 7.83 -6.70
N ALA A 189 10.85 7.67 -5.52
CA ALA A 189 9.41 7.44 -5.39
C ALA A 189 8.58 8.63 -5.89
N ARG A 190 9.00 9.88 -5.61
CA ARG A 190 8.33 11.09 -6.13
C ARG A 190 8.28 11.10 -7.66
N ARG A 191 9.40 10.77 -8.31
CA ARG A 191 9.47 10.70 -9.78
C ARG A 191 8.56 9.62 -10.37
N LEU A 192 8.51 8.45 -9.75
CA LEU A 192 7.62 7.36 -10.16
C LEU A 192 6.16 7.74 -9.91
N ALA A 193 5.86 8.31 -8.75
CA ALA A 193 4.51 8.73 -8.38
C ALA A 193 3.95 9.78 -9.34
N GLN A 194 4.77 10.73 -9.80
CA GLN A 194 4.35 11.72 -10.79
C GLN A 194 3.88 11.06 -12.10
N LYS A 195 4.63 10.07 -12.60
CA LYS A 195 4.24 9.31 -13.81
C LYS A 195 2.94 8.53 -13.59
N ARG A 196 2.81 7.84 -12.45
CA ARG A 196 1.60 7.07 -12.13
C ARG A 196 0.39 7.96 -11.89
N HIS A 197 0.58 9.13 -11.34
CA HIS A 197 -0.46 10.13 -11.15
C HIS A 197 -1.02 10.62 -12.50
N GLN A 198 -0.16 10.93 -13.49
CA GLN A 198 -0.59 11.31 -14.83
C GLN A 198 -1.47 10.24 -15.49
N VAL A 199 -1.16 8.96 -15.29
CA VAL A 199 -2.01 7.86 -15.79
C VAL A 199 -3.40 7.90 -15.17
N MET A 200 -3.52 8.22 -13.88
CA MET A 200 -4.81 8.35 -13.21
C MET A 200 -5.61 9.55 -13.70
N GLU A 201 -4.95 10.70 -13.92
CA GLU A 201 -5.60 11.90 -14.46
C GLU A 201 -6.13 11.65 -15.87
N GLN A 202 -5.34 11.04 -16.74
CA GLN A 202 -5.75 10.66 -18.09
C GLN A 202 -6.92 9.66 -18.08
N PHE A 203 -6.88 8.68 -17.18
CA PHE A 203 -7.99 7.75 -17.01
C PHE A 203 -9.28 8.45 -16.59
N LEU A 204 -9.22 9.35 -15.60
CA LEU A 204 -10.41 10.09 -15.14
C LEU A 204 -10.95 11.03 -16.21
N GLU A 205 -10.08 11.71 -16.95
CA GLU A 205 -10.50 12.55 -18.10
C GLU A 205 -11.27 11.72 -19.15
N GLN A 206 -10.72 10.57 -19.52
CA GLN A 206 -11.38 9.68 -20.50
C GLN A 206 -12.66 9.07 -19.92
N PHE A 207 -12.64 8.63 -18.65
CA PHE A 207 -13.80 8.09 -17.96
C PHE A 207 -15.00 9.05 -17.98
N TYR A 208 -14.79 10.34 -17.69
CA TYR A 208 -15.86 11.33 -17.71
C TYR A 208 -16.37 11.62 -19.11
N LYS A 209 -15.49 11.66 -20.13
CA LYS A 209 -15.93 11.82 -21.55
C LYS A 209 -16.84 10.68 -21.97
N GLU A 210 -16.50 9.45 -21.66
CA GLU A 210 -17.31 8.26 -21.95
C GLU A 210 -18.62 8.26 -21.15
N TRP A 211 -18.56 8.63 -19.88
CA TRP A 211 -19.73 8.70 -19.01
C TRP A 211 -20.79 9.67 -19.55
N GLU A 212 -20.37 10.82 -20.05
CA GLU A 212 -21.26 11.85 -20.63
C GLU A 212 -21.53 11.64 -22.14
N ALA A 213 -21.01 10.56 -22.73
CA ALA A 213 -21.11 10.27 -24.16
C ALA A 213 -20.68 11.45 -25.07
N VAL A 214 -19.58 12.12 -24.71
CA VAL A 214 -19.02 13.27 -25.46
C VAL A 214 -17.68 12.98 -26.13
N ASP A 215 -17.13 11.80 -25.96
CA ASP A 215 -15.85 11.34 -26.50
C ASP A 215 -15.82 11.30 -28.05
N GLY A 216 -16.98 11.09 -28.70
CA GLY A 216 -17.11 11.13 -30.14
C GLY A 216 -17.32 12.52 -30.76
N ARG A 217 -17.45 13.60 -30.00
CA ARG A 217 -17.77 14.94 -30.51
C ARG A 217 -16.60 15.68 -31.15
N ASN A 218 -15.37 15.21 -30.95
CA ASN A 218 -14.12 15.81 -31.45
C ASN A 218 -13.23 14.79 -32.21
N ALA A 219 -13.79 13.68 -32.66
CA ALA A 219 -13.10 12.66 -33.42
C ALA A 219 -13.19 12.96 -34.93
#